data_14780ddeb0af09799ba38a646b962851
#
_entry.id   14780ddeb0af09799ba38a646b962851
#
_cell.length_a   1.000
_cell.length_b   1.000
_cell.length_c   1.000
_cell.angle_alpha   90.00
_cell.angle_beta   90.00
_cell.angle_gamma   90.00
#
_symmetry.space_group_name_H-M   'P 1'
#
loop_
_entity.id
_entity.type
_entity.pdbx_description
1 polymer ?
#
loop_
_entity_poly.entity_id
_entity_poly.type
_entity_poly.pdbx_seq_one_letter_code
_entity_poly.pdbx_strand_id
1 'polypeptide(L)' 'MRKFVCELCGYVYKPAKGDEENGIEPGTDFEDLPEDWTCPLCGASKEDFEPVSPNDEF' A
#
# COMPACT_ATOMS: atom_id res chain seq x y z
N MET A 1 -7.79 -9.57 1.44
CA MET A 1 -6.70 -8.57 1.56
C MET A 1 -7.30 -7.18 1.48
N ARG A 2 -6.79 -6.27 2.28
CA ARG A 2 -7.35 -4.92 2.41
C ARG A 2 -6.46 -3.90 1.71
N LYS A 3 -7.08 -2.95 1.02
CA LYS A 3 -6.33 -1.83 0.44
C LYS A 3 -5.91 -0.88 1.55
N PHE A 4 -4.80 -0.21 1.34
CA PHE A 4 -4.30 0.80 2.28
C PHE A 4 -4.06 2.09 1.51
N VAL A 5 -4.33 3.21 2.14
CA VAL A 5 -4.17 4.52 1.52
C VAL A 5 -3.13 5.34 2.28
N CYS A 6 -2.25 5.99 1.53
CA CYS A 6 -1.26 6.89 2.09
C CYS A 6 -1.96 8.18 2.53
N GLU A 7 -1.83 8.53 3.79
CA GLU A 7 -2.47 9.73 4.33
C GLU A 7 -1.82 11.03 3.84
N LEU A 8 -0.59 10.93 3.33
CA LEU A 8 0.15 12.12 2.90
C LEU A 8 -0.10 12.50 1.44
N CYS A 9 -0.21 11.52 0.55
CA CYS A 9 -0.37 11.81 -0.88
C CYS A 9 -1.59 11.16 -1.52
N GLY A 10 -2.27 10.27 -0.80
CA GLY A 10 -3.46 9.60 -1.33
C GLY A 10 -3.17 8.37 -2.18
N TYR A 11 -1.94 7.91 -2.25
CA TYR A 11 -1.62 6.69 -2.98
C TYR A 11 -2.33 5.49 -2.34
N VAL A 12 -2.93 4.64 -3.16
CA VAL A 12 -3.62 3.45 -2.67
C VAL A 12 -2.81 2.21 -3.02
N TYR A 13 -2.39 1.47 -1.99
CA TYR A 13 -1.75 0.17 -2.19
C TYR A 13 -2.84 -0.89 -2.37
N LYS A 14 -2.81 -1.56 -3.50
CA LYS A 14 -3.76 -2.64 -3.81
C LYS A 14 -3.02 -3.97 -3.73
N PRO A 15 -3.30 -4.82 -2.73
CA PRO A 15 -2.59 -6.10 -2.59
C PRO A 15 -2.68 -6.97 -3.84
N ALA A 16 -3.83 -6.98 -4.51
CA ALA A 16 -4.01 -7.79 -5.72
C ALA A 16 -3.08 -7.37 -6.85
N LYS A 17 -2.65 -6.11 -6.86
CA LYS A 17 -1.77 -5.56 -7.90
C LYS A 17 -0.30 -5.58 -7.48
N GLY A 18 -0.03 -5.46 -6.18
CA GLY A 18 1.32 -5.36 -5.66
C GLY A 18 1.98 -4.04 -6.03
N ASP A 19 3.31 -4.05 -6.08
CA ASP A 19 4.10 -2.87 -6.44
C ASP A 19 5.35 -3.35 -7.17
N GLU A 20 5.20 -3.67 -8.45
CA GLU A 20 6.28 -4.24 -9.24
C GLU A 20 7.50 -3.35 -9.34
N GLU A 21 7.31 -2.03 -9.33
CA GLU A 21 8.42 -1.08 -9.40
C GLU A 21 9.36 -1.20 -8.21
N ASN A 22 8.83 -1.63 -7.07
CA ASN A 22 9.61 -1.84 -5.86
C ASN A 22 9.81 -3.33 -5.54
N GLY A 23 9.54 -4.21 -6.50
CA GLY A 23 9.78 -5.63 -6.34
C GLY A 23 8.72 -6.36 -5.52
N ILE A 24 7.53 -5.79 -5.39
CA ILE A 24 6.44 -6.41 -4.64
C ILE A 24 5.53 -7.16 -5.61
N GLU A 25 5.42 -8.46 -5.41
CA GLU A 25 4.60 -9.31 -6.26
C GLU A 25 3.11 -9.06 -6.06
N PRO A 26 2.28 -9.20 -7.13
CA PRO A 26 0.84 -9.20 -6.98
C PRO A 26 0.40 -10.27 -5.99
N GLY A 27 -0.57 -9.94 -5.15
CA GLY A 27 -1.06 -10.86 -4.12
C GLY A 27 -0.35 -10.71 -2.79
N THR A 28 0.54 -9.73 -2.64
CA THR A 28 1.23 -9.47 -1.38
C THR A 28 0.37 -8.55 -0.51
N ASP A 29 0.04 -9.00 0.69
CA ASP A 29 -0.72 -8.20 1.63
C ASP A 29 0.15 -7.04 2.13
N PHE A 30 -0.50 -5.93 2.48
CA PHE A 30 0.23 -4.76 2.99
C PHE A 30 1.07 -5.12 4.22
N GLU A 31 0.54 -5.97 5.09
CA GLU A 31 1.25 -6.40 6.30
C GLU A 31 2.48 -7.25 6.01
N ASP A 32 2.53 -7.85 4.82
CA ASP A 32 3.67 -8.67 4.39
C ASP A 32 4.74 -7.86 3.69
N LEU A 33 4.52 -6.56 3.49
CA LEU A 33 5.52 -5.70 2.88
C LEU A 33 6.74 -5.54 3.81
N PRO A 34 7.95 -5.38 3.24
CA PRO A 34 9.14 -5.12 4.05
C PRO A 34 8.94 -3.88 4.92
N GLU A 35 9.56 -3.86 6.09
CA GLU A 35 9.44 -2.72 6.98
C GLU A 35 10.01 -1.44 6.38
N ASP A 36 10.96 -1.57 5.47
CA ASP A 36 11.58 -0.44 4.79
C ASP A 36 10.86 -0.02 3.51
N TRP A 37 9.75 -0.70 3.18
CA TRP A 37 8.94 -0.30 2.04
C TRP A 37 8.32 1.07 2.29
N THR A 38 8.36 1.92 1.29
CA THR A 38 7.81 3.27 1.38
C THR A 38 6.86 3.54 0.22
N CYS A 39 6.05 4.58 0.39
CA CYS A 39 5.13 5.00 -0.66
C CYS A 39 5.90 5.34 -1.94
N PRO A 40 5.53 4.76 -3.09
CA PRO A 40 6.24 5.02 -4.35
C PRO A 40 6.03 6.44 -4.88
N LEU A 41 5.04 7.16 -4.38
CA LEU A 41 4.77 8.53 -4.82
C LEU A 41 5.45 9.58 -3.95
N CYS A 42 5.34 9.45 -2.63
CA CYS A 42 5.84 10.50 -1.73
C CYS A 42 6.92 10.03 -0.76
N GLY A 43 7.20 8.74 -0.71
CA GLY A 43 8.22 8.21 0.18
C GLY A 43 7.77 8.05 1.64
N ALA A 44 6.48 8.18 1.91
CA ALA A 44 5.97 8.00 3.27
C ALA A 44 6.20 6.56 3.75
N SER A 45 6.41 6.41 5.05
CA SER A 45 6.58 5.08 5.63
C SER A 45 5.26 4.33 5.72
N LYS A 46 5.33 3.03 6.01
CA LYS A 46 4.12 2.23 6.19
C LYS A 46 3.21 2.77 7.28
N GLU A 47 3.78 3.43 8.28
CA GLU A 47 3.02 4.01 9.38
C GLU A 47 2.07 5.13 8.93
N ASP A 48 2.34 5.74 7.79
CA ASP A 48 1.50 6.79 7.24
C ASP A 48 0.37 6.25 6.37
N PHE A 49 0.19 4.95 6.36
CA PHE A 49 -0.90 4.30 5.62
C PHE A 49 -1.98 3.83 6.59
N GLU A 50 -3.21 3.90 6.16
CA GLU A 50 -4.31 3.35 6.94
C GLU A 50 -5.18 2.43 6.09
N PRO A 51 -5.83 1.44 6.72
CA PRO A 51 -6.67 0.51 5.97
C PRO A 51 -7.92 1.19 5.42
N VAL A 52 -8.22 0.87 4.17
CA VAL A 52 -9.44 1.37 3.51
C VAL A 52 -10.58 0.43 3.88
N SER A 53 -11.74 1.02 4.17
CA SER A 53 -12.93 0.23 4.48
C SER A 53 -13.28 -0.70 3.31
N PRO A 54 -13.77 -1.92 3.57
CA PRO A 54 -14.17 -2.82 2.50
C PRO A 54 -15.24 -2.24 1.57
N ASN A 55 -15.99 -1.24 2.04
CA ASN A 55 -17.03 -0.60 1.23
C ASN A 55 -16.52 0.57 0.40
N ASP A 56 -15.30 0.99 0.62
CA ASP A 56 -14.70 2.09 -0.15
C ASP A 56 -14.04 1.53 -1.40
N GLU A 57 -14.29 2.18 -2.51
CA GLU A 57 -13.70 1.80 -3.80
C GLU A 57 -12.73 2.89 -4.26
N PHE A 58 -11.56 2.44 -4.67
CA PHE A 58 -10.53 3.33 -5.20
C PHE A 58 -10.06 2.83 -6.56
#